data_f04b42743657b68f1e515136041ac2ad
#
_entry.id   f04b42743657b68f1e515136041ac2ad
#
_cell.length_a   1.000
_cell.length_b   1.000
_cell.length_c   1.000
_cell.angle_alpha   90.00
_cell.angle_beta   90.00
_cell.angle_gamma   90.00
#
_symmetry.space_group_name_H-M   'P 1'
#
loop_
_entity.id
_entity.type
_entity.pdbx_description
1 polymer ?
#
loop_
_entity_poly.entity_id
_entity_poly.type
_entity_poly.pdbx_seq_one_letter_code
_entity_poly.pdbx_strand_id
1 'polypeptide(L)'
;MNYCNHCGARIERRIPEGDNRLREVCTACGYIHYQNPKIVAGCIAEWGDRILLCRRAIEPRYGLWTLPAGFMENGETALEAAVRETQEEANARVEVSGLFALLNLPHVSQVYMIFRAEVIAVDGEPGPESLEVQPLDETSIPWDRLAFPTILHALRFYYSDRRAGAFGFHMGDIIKNGDGASFVARRASPEELAPGAIASAHR
;
A
#
# COMPACT_ATOMS: atom_id res chain seq x y z
N MET A 1 16.51 -9.78 11.55
CA MET A 1 16.37 -10.20 12.99
C MET A 1 17.66 -10.91 13.41
N ASN A 2 18.17 -10.70 14.65
CA ASN A 2 19.45 -11.32 15.09
C ASN A 2 19.24 -12.51 16.00
N TYR A 3 18.08 -12.59 16.66
CA TYR A 3 17.75 -13.63 17.62
C TYR A 3 16.37 -14.21 17.38
N CYS A 4 16.22 -15.49 17.66
CA CYS A 4 14.99 -16.24 17.51
C CYS A 4 13.94 -15.79 18.53
N ASN A 5 12.75 -15.43 18.10
CA ASN A 5 11.65 -15.06 19.00
C ASN A 5 11.02 -16.25 19.71
N HIS A 6 11.37 -17.51 19.30
CA HIS A 6 10.88 -18.72 19.93
C HIS A 6 11.79 -19.23 21.06
N CYS A 7 13.13 -19.14 20.92
CA CYS A 7 14.06 -19.68 21.93
C CYS A 7 15.23 -18.75 22.31
N GLY A 8 15.31 -17.54 21.76
CA GLY A 8 16.35 -16.57 22.07
C GLY A 8 17.74 -16.84 21.45
N ALA A 9 17.95 -17.97 20.77
CA ALA A 9 19.23 -18.29 20.14
C ALA A 9 19.48 -17.46 18.87
N ARG A 10 20.71 -17.45 18.37
CA ARG A 10 21.08 -16.73 17.14
C ARG A 10 20.35 -17.24 15.91
N ILE A 11 20.11 -16.35 14.98
CA ILE A 11 19.54 -16.64 13.65
C ILE A 11 20.68 -16.56 12.61
N GLU A 12 20.63 -17.47 11.64
CA GLU A 12 21.45 -17.44 10.43
C GLU A 12 20.56 -17.39 9.18
N ARG A 13 21.10 -16.87 8.09
CA ARG A 13 20.43 -16.87 6.78
C ARG A 13 20.94 -18.06 5.97
N ARG A 14 20.07 -19.03 5.72
CA ARG A 14 20.35 -20.19 4.87
C ARG A 14 19.09 -20.63 4.13
N ILE A 15 19.28 -21.49 3.13
CA ILE A 15 18.14 -22.15 2.45
C ILE A 15 17.82 -23.41 3.28
N PRO A 16 16.62 -23.47 3.91
CA PRO A 16 16.20 -24.66 4.65
C PRO A 16 15.97 -25.84 3.70
N GLU A 17 16.00 -27.04 4.25
CA GLU A 17 15.63 -28.25 3.50
C GLU A 17 14.18 -28.13 2.98
N GLY A 18 13.98 -28.40 1.68
CA GLY A 18 12.68 -28.30 1.01
C GLY A 18 12.27 -26.87 0.59
N ASP A 19 13.10 -25.84 0.83
CA ASP A 19 12.87 -24.48 0.34
C ASP A 19 13.84 -24.14 -0.81
N ASN A 20 13.54 -23.07 -1.54
CA ASN A 20 14.37 -22.53 -2.64
C ASN A 20 14.84 -21.10 -2.40
N ARG A 21 14.61 -20.55 -1.20
CA ARG A 21 14.95 -19.16 -0.84
C ARG A 21 15.72 -19.10 0.47
N LEU A 22 16.57 -18.07 0.59
CA LEU A 22 17.20 -17.72 1.86
C LEU A 22 16.14 -17.35 2.89
N ARG A 23 16.16 -18.02 4.03
CA ARG A 23 15.31 -17.74 5.20
C ARG A 23 16.17 -17.41 6.41
N GLU A 24 15.55 -16.76 7.37
CA GLU A 24 16.10 -16.58 8.70
C GLU A 24 15.78 -17.83 9.53
N VAL A 25 16.80 -18.64 9.87
CA VAL A 25 16.65 -19.93 10.53
C VAL A 25 17.38 -19.90 11.88
N CYS A 26 16.70 -20.36 12.92
CA CYS A 26 17.32 -20.46 14.24
C CYS A 26 18.39 -21.55 14.26
N THR A 27 19.58 -21.22 14.79
CA THR A 27 20.72 -22.18 14.88
C THR A 27 20.53 -23.26 15.93
N ALA A 28 19.65 -23.04 16.93
CA ALA A 28 19.40 -23.98 18.02
C ALA A 28 18.13 -24.81 17.85
N CYS A 29 16.98 -24.17 17.59
CA CYS A 29 15.70 -24.90 17.49
C CYS A 29 15.22 -25.16 16.06
N GLY A 30 15.94 -24.69 15.03
CA GLY A 30 15.59 -24.90 13.64
C GLY A 30 14.36 -24.10 13.16
N TYR A 31 13.76 -23.25 14.01
CA TYR A 31 12.57 -22.47 13.65
C TYR A 31 12.88 -21.54 12.46
N ILE A 32 12.01 -21.56 11.44
CA ILE A 32 12.14 -20.74 10.24
C ILE A 32 11.27 -19.51 10.39
N HIS A 33 11.89 -18.33 10.37
CA HIS A 33 11.21 -17.05 10.43
C HIS A 33 10.79 -16.61 9.02
N TYR A 34 9.53 -16.84 8.67
CA TYR A 34 8.98 -16.36 7.41
C TYR A 34 8.69 -14.85 7.49
N GLN A 35 9.11 -14.16 6.45
CA GLN A 35 8.76 -12.75 6.24
C GLN A 35 7.90 -12.64 4.98
N ASN A 36 6.70 -12.11 5.14
CA ASN A 36 5.77 -11.84 4.05
C ASN A 36 5.72 -10.34 3.73
N PRO A 37 5.32 -9.96 2.50
CA PRO A 37 5.03 -8.57 2.19
C PRO A 37 3.99 -8.00 3.15
N LYS A 38 4.19 -6.73 3.53
CA LYS A 38 3.20 -5.99 4.34
C LYS A 38 2.10 -5.45 3.44
N ILE A 39 0.87 -5.54 3.90
CA ILE A 39 -0.28 -4.93 3.24
C ILE A 39 -0.43 -3.51 3.79
N VAL A 40 -0.60 -2.55 2.89
CA VAL A 40 -1.03 -1.18 3.18
C VAL A 40 -2.41 -1.01 2.59
N ALA A 41 -3.38 -0.62 3.40
CA ALA A 41 -4.75 -0.38 2.96
C ALA A 41 -5.12 1.08 3.16
N GLY A 42 -5.88 1.65 2.23
CA GLY A 42 -6.32 3.04 2.32
C GLY A 42 -7.40 3.38 1.32
N CYS A 43 -7.91 4.60 1.41
CA CYS A 43 -9.02 5.08 0.59
C CYS A 43 -8.66 6.25 -0.30
N ILE A 44 -9.17 6.25 -1.53
CA ILE A 44 -9.50 7.46 -2.27
C ILE A 44 -10.85 7.92 -1.70
N ALA A 45 -10.79 8.81 -0.71
CA ALA A 45 -11.95 9.31 0.01
C ALA A 45 -12.56 10.50 -0.74
N GLU A 46 -13.66 10.23 -1.45
CA GLU A 46 -14.38 11.17 -2.30
C GLU A 46 -15.29 12.06 -1.47
N TRP A 47 -15.09 13.38 -1.55
CA TRP A 47 -15.99 14.37 -0.96
C TRP A 47 -16.56 15.28 -2.05
N GLY A 48 -17.67 14.84 -2.62
CA GLY A 48 -18.26 15.47 -3.80
C GLY A 48 -17.34 15.33 -5.02
N ASP A 49 -16.81 16.45 -5.48
CA ASP A 49 -15.88 16.50 -6.62
C ASP A 49 -14.40 16.52 -6.20
N ARG A 50 -14.11 16.43 -4.92
CA ARG A 50 -12.79 16.52 -4.31
C ARG A 50 -12.37 15.21 -3.68
N ILE A 51 -11.08 15.08 -3.44
CA ILE A 51 -10.48 13.94 -2.72
C ILE A 51 -9.83 14.45 -1.44
N LEU A 52 -10.06 13.76 -0.31
CA LEU A 52 -9.34 14.06 0.93
C LEU A 52 -7.90 13.61 0.81
N LEU A 53 -6.98 14.53 1.00
CA LEU A 53 -5.56 14.26 1.17
C LEU A 53 -5.10 14.65 2.57
N CYS A 54 -4.21 13.84 3.13
CA CYS A 54 -3.56 14.07 4.41
C CYS A 54 -2.13 14.57 4.19
N ARG A 55 -1.69 15.57 4.93
CA ARG A 55 -0.31 16.00 4.95
C ARG A 55 0.40 15.36 6.13
N ARG A 56 1.39 14.53 5.85
CA ARG A 56 2.04 13.65 6.82
C ARG A 56 2.72 14.41 7.97
N ALA A 57 2.46 13.98 9.20
CA ALA A 57 3.15 14.46 10.43
C ALA A 57 4.29 13.52 10.86
N ILE A 58 4.52 12.40 10.15
CA ILE A 58 5.49 11.37 10.52
C ILE A 58 6.46 11.05 9.38
N GLU A 59 7.65 10.52 9.74
CA GLU A 59 8.60 9.95 8.78
C GLU A 59 8.17 8.52 8.34
N PRO A 60 8.58 8.07 7.18
CA PRO A 60 9.28 8.83 6.13
C PRO A 60 8.33 9.81 5.43
N ARG A 61 8.91 10.81 4.77
CA ARG A 61 8.17 11.78 3.94
C ARG A 61 7.31 12.78 4.73
N TYR A 62 7.80 13.22 5.89
CA TYR A 62 7.20 14.30 6.67
C TYR A 62 6.86 15.53 5.81
N GLY A 63 5.68 16.10 5.99
CA GLY A 63 5.20 17.30 5.30
C GLY A 63 4.77 17.09 3.84
N LEU A 64 4.84 15.88 3.30
CA LEU A 64 4.32 15.54 1.97
C LEU A 64 2.89 15.01 2.05
N TRP A 65 2.18 15.04 0.92
CA TRP A 65 0.77 14.70 0.83
C TRP A 65 0.56 13.23 0.46
N THR A 66 -0.47 12.64 1.03
CA THR A 66 -0.85 11.24 0.78
C THR A 66 -2.37 11.06 0.83
N LEU A 67 -2.85 9.94 0.31
CA LEU A 67 -4.16 9.42 0.68
C LEU A 67 -4.09 8.87 2.11
N PRO A 68 -5.18 8.89 2.89
CA PRO A 68 -5.24 8.19 4.17
C PRO A 68 -5.02 6.70 3.93
N ALA A 69 -3.94 6.15 4.49
CA ALA A 69 -3.53 4.77 4.28
C ALA A 69 -2.40 4.34 5.21
N GLY A 70 -2.52 3.16 5.81
CA GLY A 70 -1.50 2.59 6.68
C GLY A 70 -1.45 1.07 6.64
N PHE A 71 -0.66 0.49 7.54
CA PHE A 71 -0.48 -0.95 7.60
C PHE A 71 -1.72 -1.66 8.14
N MET A 72 -2.15 -2.70 7.42
CA MET A 72 -3.16 -3.62 7.90
C MET A 72 -2.68 -4.31 9.16
N GLU A 73 -3.52 -4.39 10.18
CA GLU A 73 -3.26 -5.05 11.45
C GLU A 73 -3.76 -6.51 11.46
N ASN A 74 -3.26 -7.28 12.42
CA ASN A 74 -3.71 -8.65 12.61
C ASN A 74 -5.16 -8.66 13.13
N GLY A 75 -6.01 -9.48 12.51
CA GLY A 75 -7.40 -9.67 12.93
C GLY A 75 -8.40 -8.75 12.24
N GLU A 76 -7.96 -7.85 11.35
CA GLU A 76 -8.83 -7.04 10.51
C GLU A 76 -8.79 -7.47 9.04
N THR A 77 -9.82 -7.16 8.29
CA THR A 77 -9.85 -7.28 6.83
C THR A 77 -9.19 -6.06 6.19
N ALA A 78 -8.76 -6.17 4.92
CA ALA A 78 -8.18 -5.04 4.21
C ALA A 78 -9.16 -3.85 4.06
N LEU A 79 -10.47 -4.12 4.00
CA LEU A 79 -11.51 -3.09 3.97
C LEU A 79 -11.60 -2.38 5.33
N GLU A 80 -11.62 -3.14 6.43
CA GLU A 80 -11.64 -2.56 7.78
C GLU A 80 -10.39 -1.71 8.04
N ALA A 81 -9.20 -2.19 7.62
CA ALA A 81 -7.96 -1.41 7.69
C ALA A 81 -8.07 -0.08 6.94
N ALA A 82 -8.58 -0.09 5.71
CA ALA A 82 -8.72 1.13 4.91
C ALA A 82 -9.69 2.15 5.54
N VAL A 83 -10.80 1.66 6.12
CA VAL A 83 -11.76 2.51 6.85
C VAL A 83 -11.15 3.06 8.13
N ARG A 84 -10.47 2.21 8.93
CA ARG A 84 -9.79 2.62 10.17
C ARG A 84 -8.72 3.69 9.91
N GLU A 85 -7.83 3.46 8.93
CA GLU A 85 -6.78 4.43 8.57
C GLU A 85 -7.38 5.77 8.10
N THR A 86 -8.48 5.73 7.34
CA THR A 86 -9.18 6.95 6.91
C THR A 86 -9.76 7.70 8.11
N GLN A 87 -10.31 6.97 9.09
CA GLN A 87 -10.81 7.57 10.32
C GLN A 87 -9.67 8.11 11.20
N GLU A 88 -8.57 7.37 11.35
CA GLU A 88 -7.44 7.74 12.22
C GLU A 88 -6.66 8.94 11.67
N GLU A 89 -6.37 8.98 10.36
CA GLU A 89 -5.56 10.03 9.75
C GLU A 89 -6.37 11.28 9.39
N ALA A 90 -7.60 11.10 8.88
CA ALA A 90 -8.43 12.18 8.34
C ALA A 90 -9.64 12.55 9.20
N ASN A 91 -9.92 11.82 10.29
CA ASN A 91 -11.18 11.91 11.04
C ASN A 91 -12.43 11.83 10.13
N ALA A 92 -12.34 11.08 9.04
CA ALA A 92 -13.37 10.96 8.04
C ALA A 92 -14.05 9.58 8.15
N ARG A 93 -15.39 9.60 8.26
CA ARG A 93 -16.21 8.40 8.10
C ARG A 93 -16.55 8.21 6.63
N VAL A 94 -16.35 7.00 6.15
CA VAL A 94 -16.51 6.68 4.72
C VAL A 94 -17.38 5.46 4.50
N GLU A 95 -18.06 5.45 3.35
CA GLU A 95 -18.73 4.28 2.79
C GLU A 95 -17.91 3.76 1.59
N VAL A 96 -17.44 2.51 1.69
CA VAL A 96 -16.53 1.93 0.68
C VAL A 96 -17.32 1.41 -0.51
N SER A 97 -17.00 1.92 -1.71
CA SER A 97 -17.58 1.49 -2.99
C SER A 97 -16.94 0.20 -3.52
N GLY A 98 -15.67 -0.04 -3.23
CA GLY A 98 -14.95 -1.24 -3.65
C GLY A 98 -13.44 -1.06 -3.78
N LEU A 99 -12.74 -2.18 -4.02
CA LEU A 99 -11.30 -2.17 -4.31
C LEU A 99 -11.07 -1.53 -5.69
N PHE A 100 -10.26 -0.49 -5.70
CA PHE A 100 -9.96 0.30 -6.90
C PHE A 100 -8.59 -0.03 -7.50
N ALA A 101 -7.56 -0.14 -6.65
CA ALA A 101 -6.23 -0.46 -7.12
C ALA A 101 -5.50 -1.43 -6.19
N LEU A 102 -4.72 -2.36 -6.80
CA LEU A 102 -3.75 -3.21 -6.15
C LEU A 102 -2.38 -2.95 -6.75
N LEU A 103 -1.48 -2.35 -5.96
CA LEU A 103 -0.16 -1.92 -6.41
C LEU A 103 0.92 -2.66 -5.64
N ASN A 104 1.74 -3.42 -6.34
CA ASN A 104 2.85 -4.16 -5.74
C ASN A 104 4.13 -3.31 -5.72
N LEU A 105 4.85 -3.34 -4.61
CA LEU A 105 6.16 -2.73 -4.43
C LEU A 105 7.19 -3.78 -4.02
N PRO A 106 7.70 -4.61 -4.95
CA PRO A 106 8.60 -5.71 -4.62
C PRO A 106 9.87 -5.25 -3.90
N HIS A 107 10.40 -4.07 -4.26
CA HIS A 107 11.65 -3.53 -3.72
C HIS A 107 11.59 -3.13 -2.23
N VAL A 108 10.38 -2.96 -1.67
CA VAL A 108 10.15 -2.70 -0.23
C VAL A 108 9.26 -3.74 0.43
N SER A 109 8.93 -4.82 -0.30
CA SER A 109 8.05 -5.90 0.16
C SER A 109 6.72 -5.39 0.71
N GLN A 110 6.00 -4.59 -0.09
CA GLN A 110 4.68 -4.06 0.25
C GLN A 110 3.68 -4.31 -0.89
N VAL A 111 2.41 -4.41 -0.51
CA VAL A 111 1.26 -4.43 -1.41
C VAL A 111 0.29 -3.37 -0.93
N TYR A 112 -0.07 -2.44 -1.81
CA TYR A 112 -1.08 -1.43 -1.54
C TYR A 112 -2.43 -1.87 -2.08
N MET A 113 -3.44 -1.82 -1.23
CA MET A 113 -4.85 -2.04 -1.54
C MET A 113 -5.59 -0.72 -1.36
N ILE A 114 -5.91 -0.06 -2.46
CA ILE A 114 -6.57 1.25 -2.45
C ILE A 114 -8.03 1.06 -2.82
N PHE A 115 -8.91 1.45 -1.91
CA PHE A 115 -10.36 1.42 -2.09
C PHE A 115 -10.87 2.78 -2.56
N ARG A 116 -11.98 2.79 -3.31
CA ARG A 116 -12.81 3.99 -3.47
C ARG A 116 -13.82 4.04 -2.36
N ALA A 117 -14.01 5.23 -1.80
CA ALA A 117 -14.97 5.42 -0.72
C ALA A 117 -15.57 6.83 -0.78
N GLU A 118 -16.86 6.95 -0.47
CA GLU A 118 -17.55 8.23 -0.31
C GLU A 118 -17.41 8.72 1.13
N VAL A 119 -17.08 9.98 1.33
CA VAL A 119 -17.02 10.61 2.65
C VAL A 119 -18.43 10.93 3.12
N ILE A 120 -18.83 10.32 4.24
CA ILE A 120 -20.13 10.55 4.87
C ILE A 120 -20.07 11.74 5.83
N ALA A 121 -18.97 11.87 6.57
CA ALA A 121 -18.73 12.98 7.49
C ALA A 121 -17.23 13.14 7.78
N VAL A 122 -16.83 14.33 8.17
CA VAL A 122 -15.51 14.64 8.74
C VAL A 122 -15.75 15.20 10.14
N ASP A 123 -15.26 14.53 11.16
CA ASP A 123 -15.58 14.80 12.55
C ASP A 123 -14.32 15.33 13.29
N GLY A 124 -14.08 16.63 13.24
CA GLY A 124 -13.05 17.28 14.06
C GLY A 124 -11.70 17.51 13.35
N GLU A 125 -10.65 17.59 14.13
CA GLU A 125 -9.29 17.87 13.68
C GLU A 125 -8.61 16.63 13.08
N PRO A 126 -7.57 16.80 12.23
CA PRO A 126 -6.76 15.69 11.73
C PRO A 126 -6.22 14.82 12.85
N GLY A 127 -6.02 13.53 12.56
CA GLY A 127 -5.36 12.62 13.49
C GLY A 127 -3.88 12.97 13.73
N PRO A 128 -3.24 12.33 14.73
CA PRO A 128 -1.89 12.71 15.18
C PRO A 128 -0.80 12.47 14.12
N GLU A 129 -1.07 11.64 13.12
CA GLU A 129 -0.15 11.37 12.00
C GLU A 129 -0.34 12.33 10.81
N SER A 130 -1.29 13.27 10.90
CA SER A 130 -1.60 14.26 9.87
C SER A 130 -1.44 15.68 10.39
N LEU A 131 -0.62 16.51 9.70
CA LEU A 131 -0.48 17.94 9.97
C LEU A 131 -1.74 18.71 9.58
N GLU A 132 -2.35 18.27 8.49
CA GLU A 132 -3.60 18.85 7.96
C GLU A 132 -4.28 17.82 7.04
N VAL A 133 -5.59 17.98 6.88
CA VAL A 133 -6.42 17.22 5.94
C VAL A 133 -7.20 18.21 5.08
N GLN A 134 -7.13 18.05 3.76
CA GLN A 134 -7.82 18.94 2.84
C GLN A 134 -8.56 18.18 1.75
N PRO A 135 -9.80 18.60 1.44
CA PRO A 135 -10.50 18.16 0.23
C PRO A 135 -9.98 18.97 -0.97
N LEU A 136 -9.22 18.30 -1.86
CA LEU A 136 -8.61 18.93 -3.02
C LEU A 136 -9.24 18.44 -4.32
N ASP A 137 -9.53 19.35 -5.24
CA ASP A 137 -9.84 19.02 -6.62
C ASP A 137 -8.56 18.68 -7.41
N GLU A 138 -8.71 18.11 -8.62
CA GLU A 138 -7.59 17.67 -9.44
C GLU A 138 -6.53 18.76 -9.68
N THR A 139 -6.97 19.99 -9.84
CA THR A 139 -6.09 21.13 -10.17
C THR A 139 -5.34 21.67 -8.96
N SER A 140 -5.89 21.44 -7.77
CA SER A 140 -5.32 21.87 -6.48
C SER A 140 -4.41 20.82 -5.83
N ILE A 141 -4.37 19.58 -6.36
CA ILE A 141 -3.48 18.55 -5.85
C ILE A 141 -2.03 18.96 -6.07
N PRO A 142 -1.19 18.93 -5.01
CA PRO A 142 0.25 19.20 -5.13
C PRO A 142 1.00 17.97 -5.67
N TRP A 143 0.88 17.71 -6.97
CA TRP A 143 1.38 16.51 -7.66
C TRP A 143 2.88 16.26 -7.48
N ASP A 144 3.68 17.31 -7.35
CA ASP A 144 5.12 17.29 -7.10
C ASP A 144 5.49 17.04 -5.63
N ARG A 145 4.50 17.11 -4.72
CA ARG A 145 4.65 16.94 -3.29
C ARG A 145 3.90 15.72 -2.75
N LEU A 146 3.52 14.79 -3.61
CA LEU A 146 2.96 13.51 -3.18
C LEU A 146 4.05 12.63 -2.56
N ALA A 147 3.74 12.01 -1.42
CA ALA A 147 4.71 11.27 -0.61
C ALA A 147 5.24 10.02 -1.30
N PHE A 148 4.37 9.32 -2.04
CA PHE A 148 4.69 8.00 -2.58
C PHE A 148 4.23 7.84 -4.03
N PRO A 149 5.01 7.12 -4.87
CA PRO A 149 4.60 6.81 -6.24
C PRO A 149 3.28 6.05 -6.34
N THR A 150 2.94 5.24 -5.34
CA THR A 150 1.65 4.53 -5.26
C THR A 150 0.48 5.50 -5.26
N ILE A 151 0.57 6.57 -4.46
CA ILE A 151 -0.46 7.59 -4.36
C ILE A 151 -0.58 8.37 -5.67
N LEU A 152 0.55 8.74 -6.28
CA LEU A 152 0.57 9.40 -7.58
C LEU A 152 -0.17 8.58 -8.65
N HIS A 153 0.12 7.28 -8.73
CA HIS A 153 -0.49 6.40 -9.73
C HIS A 153 -1.97 6.14 -9.42
N ALA A 154 -2.33 5.91 -8.15
CA ALA A 154 -3.73 5.73 -7.75
C ALA A 154 -4.59 6.95 -8.11
N LEU A 155 -4.12 8.16 -7.80
CA LEU A 155 -4.82 9.40 -8.16
C LEU A 155 -4.91 9.62 -9.68
N ARG A 156 -3.85 9.32 -10.43
CA ARG A 156 -3.88 9.39 -11.90
C ARG A 156 -4.91 8.45 -12.52
N PHE A 157 -4.99 7.21 -12.03
CA PHE A 157 -6.02 6.25 -12.46
C PHE A 157 -7.41 6.77 -12.13
N TYR A 158 -7.60 7.25 -10.90
CA TYR A 158 -8.87 7.79 -10.45
C TYR A 158 -9.38 8.92 -11.35
N TYR A 159 -8.56 9.93 -11.62
CA TYR A 159 -8.98 11.06 -12.46
C TYR A 159 -9.11 10.68 -13.93
N SER A 160 -8.35 9.70 -14.42
CA SER A 160 -8.55 9.14 -15.76
C SER A 160 -9.91 8.46 -15.90
N ASP A 161 -10.26 7.60 -14.94
CA ASP A 161 -11.53 6.88 -14.91
C ASP A 161 -12.70 7.84 -14.72
N ARG A 162 -12.56 8.83 -13.85
CA ARG A 162 -13.56 9.86 -13.61
C ARG A 162 -13.88 10.64 -14.89
N ARG A 163 -12.86 11.03 -15.67
CA ARG A 163 -13.07 11.69 -16.98
C ARG A 163 -13.73 10.76 -18.01
N ALA A 164 -13.45 9.46 -17.93
CA ALA A 164 -14.08 8.46 -18.79
C ALA A 164 -15.53 8.11 -18.35
N GLY A 165 -15.95 8.54 -17.16
CA GLY A 165 -17.26 8.21 -16.61
C GLY A 165 -17.43 6.76 -16.16
N ALA A 166 -16.32 5.99 -16.05
CA ALA A 166 -16.35 4.58 -15.69
C ALA A 166 -15.11 4.24 -14.85
N PHE A 167 -15.33 3.69 -13.66
CA PHE A 167 -14.25 3.27 -12.78
C PHE A 167 -13.94 1.79 -12.96
N GLY A 168 -12.68 1.48 -13.29
CA GLY A 168 -12.15 0.14 -13.43
C GLY A 168 -11.34 -0.30 -12.23
N PHE A 169 -10.84 -1.56 -12.28
CA PHE A 169 -9.86 -2.07 -11.34
C PHE A 169 -8.46 -1.97 -11.95
N HIS A 170 -7.53 -1.40 -11.20
CA HIS A 170 -6.14 -1.19 -11.63
C HIS A 170 -5.17 -2.09 -10.87
N MET A 171 -4.38 -2.88 -11.57
CA MET A 171 -3.37 -3.74 -10.96
C MET A 171 -2.03 -3.60 -11.66
N GLY A 172 -0.94 -3.52 -10.87
CA GLY A 172 0.39 -3.47 -11.43
C GLY A 172 1.49 -3.33 -10.39
N ASP A 173 2.71 -3.18 -10.90
CA ASP A 173 3.91 -3.06 -10.08
C ASP A 173 4.47 -1.63 -10.17
N ILE A 174 4.88 -1.11 -9.02
CA ILE A 174 5.69 0.09 -8.93
C ILE A 174 7.16 -0.33 -8.93
N ILE A 175 7.84 -0.08 -10.03
CA ILE A 175 9.25 -0.45 -10.22
C ILE A 175 10.12 0.78 -9.97
N LYS A 176 11.12 0.63 -9.10
CA LYS A 176 12.10 1.68 -8.84
C LYS A 176 13.12 1.74 -9.99
N ASN A 177 13.24 2.92 -10.61
CA ASN A 177 14.18 3.18 -11.72
C ASN A 177 15.09 4.36 -11.33
N GLY A 178 16.33 4.08 -10.88
CA GLY A 178 17.19 5.13 -10.36
C GLY A 178 16.54 5.91 -9.22
N ASP A 179 16.43 7.24 -9.36
CA ASP A 179 15.79 8.12 -8.37
C ASP A 179 14.26 8.22 -8.51
N GLY A 180 13.70 7.60 -9.57
CA GLY A 180 12.25 7.61 -9.87
C GLY A 180 11.59 6.25 -9.69
N ALA A 181 10.28 6.23 -9.97
CA ALA A 181 9.51 4.99 -10.04
C ALA A 181 8.54 5.05 -11.22
N SER A 182 8.32 3.90 -11.86
CA SER A 182 7.36 3.74 -12.95
C SER A 182 6.32 2.69 -12.59
N PHE A 183 5.11 2.85 -13.12
CA PHE A 183 4.07 1.84 -13.06
C PHE A 183 4.18 0.90 -14.25
N VAL A 184 4.13 -0.40 -13.98
CA VAL A 184 4.04 -1.45 -14.99
C VAL A 184 2.72 -2.19 -14.78
N ALA A 185 1.77 -2.00 -15.72
CA ALA A 185 0.51 -2.73 -15.68
C ALA A 185 0.77 -4.23 -15.80
N ARG A 186 0.14 -5.01 -14.92
CA ARG A 186 0.15 -6.47 -14.98
C ARG A 186 -1.18 -6.95 -15.55
N ARG A 187 -1.10 -7.54 -16.72
CA ARG A 187 -2.14 -8.44 -17.22
C ARG A 187 -1.52 -9.83 -17.17
N ALA A 188 -1.94 -10.65 -16.21
CA ALA A 188 -1.48 -12.03 -16.18
C ALA A 188 -1.95 -12.76 -17.45
N SER A 189 -1.02 -13.16 -18.31
CA SER A 189 -1.33 -14.10 -19.37
C SER A 189 -1.49 -15.51 -18.78
N PRO A 190 -2.29 -16.40 -19.37
CA PRO A 190 -2.39 -17.80 -18.91
C PRO A 190 -1.04 -18.52 -18.83
N GLU A 191 -0.07 -18.14 -19.66
CA GLU A 191 1.28 -18.70 -19.69
C GLU A 191 2.14 -18.23 -18.49
N GLU A 192 1.96 -16.97 -18.02
CA GLU A 192 2.65 -16.43 -16.85
C GLU A 192 2.11 -16.98 -15.52
N LEU A 193 0.88 -17.52 -15.53
CA LEU A 193 0.23 -18.16 -14.39
C LEU A 193 0.54 -19.66 -14.28
N ALA A 194 1.24 -20.24 -15.28
CA ALA A 194 1.60 -21.65 -15.26
C ALA A 194 2.53 -21.96 -14.06
N PRO A 195 2.31 -23.09 -13.34
CA PRO A 195 3.19 -23.53 -12.27
C PRO A 195 4.64 -23.66 -12.78
N GLY A 196 5.57 -22.88 -12.24
CA GLY A 196 6.98 -22.86 -12.61
C GLY A 196 7.46 -21.63 -13.38
N ALA A 197 6.59 -20.81 -13.98
CA ALA A 197 6.99 -19.59 -14.71
C ALA A 197 7.54 -18.49 -13.79
N ILE A 198 7.16 -18.50 -12.51
CA ILE A 198 7.54 -17.46 -11.53
C ILE A 198 9.02 -17.60 -11.07
N ALA A 199 9.66 -18.76 -11.28
CA ALA A 199 11.03 -18.98 -10.80
C ALA A 199 12.13 -18.32 -11.65
N SER A 200 11.83 -17.88 -12.88
CA SER A 200 12.83 -17.33 -13.82
C SER A 200 12.94 -15.82 -13.85
N ALA A 201 12.04 -15.07 -13.20
CA ALA A 201 11.99 -13.61 -13.26
C ALA A 201 12.86 -12.88 -12.22
N HIS A 202 13.60 -13.61 -11.37
CA HIS A 202 14.41 -13.06 -10.27
C HIS A 202 15.87 -13.56 -10.29
N ARG A 203 16.45 -13.74 -11.49
CA ARG A 203 17.91 -13.91 -11.61
C ARG A 203 18.59 -12.61 -11.99
#